data_7d4b98af801bac8fb5f888d2c8279f59
#
_entry.id   7d4b98af801bac8fb5f888d2c8279f59
#
_cell.length_a   1.000
_cell.length_b   1.000
_cell.length_c   1.000
_cell.angle_alpha   90.00
_cell.angle_beta   90.00
_cell.angle_gamma   90.00
#
_symmetry.space_group_name_H-M   'P 1'
#
loop_
_entity.id
_entity.type
_entity.pdbx_description
1 polymer ?
#
loop_
_entity_poly.entity_id
_entity_poly.type
_entity_poly.pdbx_seq_one_letter_code
_entity_poly.pdbx_strand_id
1 'polypeptide(L)'
;MPPTYNKAFIPLESNPEVFNELISLLGAPPSLQFEDIFTLDDPALLPDKILALVLIFPTTPTFEARLTAEEAGAQDWMVEHNEEDEDAMWFKQTINNACGLYAILHALANGRAKDFLRPGSLLDNLLSITAPMDPAQAAMALEASTELENAYSSIAIKGETAAPSSAEDEVDFHYISFVKSPDTGHLYELDGDRKGPVDRGVPDEEQRVDLGQKSLDVVRQFIAQGGDNIGFSLMALVEKA
;
A
#
# COMPACT_ATOMS: atom_id res chain seq x y z
N MET A 1 20.10 11.40 -5.91
CA MET A 1 20.78 10.69 -4.82
C MET A 1 19.77 9.70 -4.28
N PRO A 2 20.16 8.50 -3.89
CA PRO A 2 19.21 7.60 -3.22
C PRO A 2 18.66 8.28 -1.97
N PRO A 3 17.40 7.99 -1.58
CA PRO A 3 16.83 8.55 -0.37
C PRO A 3 17.67 8.13 0.85
N THR A 4 17.87 9.06 1.77
CA THR A 4 18.56 8.77 3.05
C THR A 4 17.47 8.52 4.09
N TYR A 5 17.40 7.30 4.59
CA TYR A 5 16.48 6.91 5.65
C TYR A 5 17.14 7.01 7.02
N ASN A 6 16.38 7.46 8.03
CA ASN A 6 16.83 7.50 9.43
C ASN A 6 16.59 6.19 10.18
N LYS A 7 15.64 5.39 9.69
CA LYS A 7 15.27 4.07 10.21
C LYS A 7 15.27 3.05 9.10
N ALA A 8 15.49 1.78 9.46
CA ALA A 8 15.34 0.64 8.58
C ALA A 8 14.56 -0.46 9.33
N PHE A 9 13.65 -1.12 8.62
CA PHE A 9 12.88 -2.25 9.13
C PHE A 9 13.27 -3.53 8.40
N ILE A 10 13.10 -4.68 9.06
CA ILE A 10 13.14 -5.96 8.37
C ILE A 10 11.96 -5.99 7.40
N PRO A 11 12.16 -6.26 6.10
CA PRO A 11 11.06 -6.27 5.13
C PRO A 11 10.03 -7.34 5.48
N LEU A 12 8.74 -7.04 5.27
CA LEU A 12 7.67 -8.03 5.40
C LEU A 12 7.76 -9.06 4.28
N GLU A 13 7.53 -10.32 4.62
CA GLU A 13 7.28 -11.35 3.63
C GLU A 13 5.91 -11.13 2.96
N SER A 14 5.84 -11.38 1.65
CA SER A 14 4.58 -11.40 0.88
C SER A 14 3.77 -12.65 1.24
N ASN A 15 3.13 -12.62 2.40
CA ASN A 15 2.40 -13.74 2.98
C ASN A 15 1.10 -13.21 3.62
N PRO A 16 -0.09 -13.67 3.19
CA PRO A 16 -1.37 -13.22 3.76
C PRO A 16 -1.46 -13.42 5.27
N GLU A 17 -0.87 -14.48 5.84
CA GLU A 17 -0.92 -14.72 7.29
C GLU A 17 -0.15 -13.61 8.05
N VAL A 18 1.04 -13.24 7.54
CA VAL A 18 1.87 -12.16 8.10
C VAL A 18 1.12 -10.83 8.04
N PHE A 19 0.50 -10.54 6.88
CA PHE A 19 -0.29 -9.33 6.69
C PHE A 19 -1.52 -9.31 7.60
N ASN A 20 -2.25 -10.43 7.74
CA ASN A 20 -3.45 -10.53 8.57
C ASN A 20 -3.14 -10.37 10.06
N GLU A 21 -2.02 -10.91 10.55
CA GLU A 21 -1.58 -10.66 11.91
C GLU A 21 -1.26 -9.16 12.12
N LEU A 22 -0.56 -8.53 11.18
CA LEU A 22 -0.22 -7.10 11.30
C LEU A 22 -1.47 -6.22 11.30
N ILE A 23 -2.40 -6.41 10.35
CA ILE A 23 -3.62 -5.58 10.30
C ILE A 23 -4.49 -5.76 11.54
N SER A 24 -4.50 -6.95 12.14
CA SER A 24 -5.18 -7.19 13.43
C SER A 24 -4.59 -6.35 14.55
N LEU A 25 -3.26 -6.22 14.63
CA LEU A 25 -2.57 -5.33 15.60
C LEU A 25 -2.86 -3.85 15.30
N LEU A 26 -2.96 -3.49 14.05
CA LEU A 26 -3.30 -2.13 13.62
C LEU A 26 -4.75 -1.75 13.94
N GLY A 27 -5.64 -2.72 14.10
CA GLY A 27 -7.04 -2.48 14.50
C GLY A 27 -8.09 -2.97 13.54
N ALA A 28 -7.72 -3.67 12.48
CA ALA A 28 -8.67 -4.31 11.60
C ALA A 28 -9.44 -5.43 12.32
N PRO A 29 -10.76 -5.58 12.08
CA PRO A 29 -11.54 -6.69 12.60
C PRO A 29 -11.24 -7.98 11.83
N PRO A 30 -11.59 -9.16 12.35
CA PRO A 30 -11.40 -10.44 11.66
C PRO A 30 -12.13 -10.57 10.31
N SER A 31 -13.14 -9.71 10.06
CA SER A 31 -13.83 -9.64 8.77
C SER A 31 -13.01 -8.99 7.66
N LEU A 32 -11.95 -8.26 7.98
CA LEU A 32 -10.97 -7.79 7.01
C LEU A 32 -9.79 -8.74 6.95
N GLN A 33 -9.48 -9.24 5.75
CA GLN A 33 -8.37 -10.18 5.55
C GLN A 33 -7.70 -9.93 4.20
N PHE A 34 -6.39 -10.13 4.18
CA PHE A 34 -5.64 -10.26 2.93
C PHE A 34 -5.70 -11.70 2.43
N GLU A 35 -5.84 -11.86 1.12
CA GLU A 35 -5.82 -13.14 0.41
C GLU A 35 -4.98 -13.02 -0.86
N ASP A 36 -4.31 -14.10 -1.23
CA ASP A 36 -3.59 -14.17 -2.50
C ASP A 36 -4.54 -14.16 -3.70
N ILE A 37 -4.16 -13.40 -4.72
CA ILE A 37 -4.76 -13.43 -6.04
C ILE A 37 -3.84 -14.20 -6.99
N PHE A 38 -4.23 -15.42 -7.33
CA PHE A 38 -3.41 -16.30 -8.19
C PHE A 38 -3.57 -16.02 -9.68
N THR A 39 -4.63 -15.34 -10.07
CA THR A 39 -4.89 -14.99 -11.48
C THR A 39 -5.84 -13.81 -11.56
N LEU A 40 -5.64 -12.97 -12.56
CA LEU A 40 -6.57 -11.89 -12.94
C LEU A 40 -7.43 -12.28 -14.14
N ASP A 41 -7.18 -13.46 -14.76
CA ASP A 41 -7.79 -13.86 -16.02
C ASP A 41 -9.11 -14.63 -15.82
N ASP A 42 -9.33 -15.20 -14.65
CA ASP A 42 -10.57 -15.92 -14.33
C ASP A 42 -11.35 -15.19 -13.22
N PRO A 43 -12.43 -14.48 -13.59
CA PRO A 43 -13.26 -13.77 -12.61
C PRO A 43 -13.88 -14.66 -11.54
N ALA A 44 -14.05 -15.97 -11.82
CA ALA A 44 -14.63 -16.91 -10.84
C ALA A 44 -13.68 -17.25 -9.68
N LEU A 45 -12.39 -16.95 -9.84
CA LEU A 45 -11.36 -17.15 -8.82
C LEU A 45 -11.04 -15.87 -8.04
N LEU A 46 -11.69 -14.76 -8.36
CA LEU A 46 -11.51 -13.49 -7.65
C LEU A 46 -12.45 -13.42 -6.44
N PRO A 47 -12.02 -12.80 -5.34
CA PRO A 47 -12.90 -12.49 -4.23
C PRO A 47 -14.06 -11.57 -4.63
N ASP A 48 -15.20 -11.71 -3.97
CA ASP A 48 -16.41 -10.93 -4.30
C ASP A 48 -16.29 -9.44 -3.94
N LYS A 49 -15.56 -9.10 -2.87
CA LYS A 49 -15.45 -7.74 -2.33
C LYS A 49 -13.99 -7.37 -2.11
N ILE A 50 -13.36 -6.85 -3.14
CA ILE A 50 -11.98 -6.37 -3.08
C ILE A 50 -12.00 -4.89 -2.69
N LEU A 51 -11.51 -4.57 -1.50
CA LEU A 51 -11.44 -3.19 -0.99
C LEU A 51 -10.15 -2.49 -1.39
N ALA A 52 -9.05 -3.23 -1.44
CA ALA A 52 -7.75 -2.76 -1.90
C ALA A 52 -6.93 -3.91 -2.49
N LEU A 53 -5.93 -3.59 -3.30
CA LEU A 53 -4.94 -4.53 -3.78
C LEU A 53 -3.56 -4.10 -3.33
N VAL A 54 -2.72 -5.06 -2.96
CA VAL A 54 -1.29 -4.86 -2.72
C VAL A 54 -0.54 -5.67 -3.76
N LEU A 55 0.20 -4.98 -4.61
CA LEU A 55 1.05 -5.56 -5.64
C LEU A 55 2.49 -5.56 -5.16
N ILE A 56 3.13 -6.70 -5.26
CA ILE A 56 4.54 -6.92 -5.00
C ILE A 56 5.21 -7.24 -6.31
N PHE A 57 6.30 -6.53 -6.62
CA PHE A 57 7.02 -6.73 -7.86
C PHE A 57 8.52 -6.51 -7.68
N PRO A 58 9.36 -7.15 -8.52
CA PRO A 58 10.79 -6.95 -8.46
C PRO A 58 11.16 -5.57 -9.00
N THR A 59 12.05 -4.89 -8.30
CA THR A 59 12.68 -3.65 -8.75
C THR A 59 13.68 -3.98 -9.85
N THR A 60 13.40 -3.56 -11.07
CA THR A 60 14.29 -3.75 -12.22
C THR A 60 14.75 -2.40 -12.75
N PRO A 61 15.93 -2.31 -13.42
CA PRO A 61 16.35 -1.06 -14.04
C PRO A 61 15.33 -0.46 -15.01
N THR A 62 14.54 -1.32 -15.68
CA THR A 62 13.46 -0.89 -16.58
C THR A 62 12.34 -0.22 -15.80
N PHE A 63 11.96 -0.79 -14.66
CA PHE A 63 10.94 -0.22 -13.78
C PHE A 63 11.41 1.12 -13.21
N GLU A 64 12.63 1.18 -12.69
CA GLU A 64 13.22 2.41 -12.13
C GLU A 64 13.32 3.53 -13.17
N ALA A 65 13.71 3.21 -14.41
CA ALA A 65 13.75 4.19 -15.49
C ALA A 65 12.36 4.73 -15.84
N ARG A 66 11.34 3.86 -15.84
CA ARG A 66 9.94 4.25 -16.05
C ARG A 66 9.46 5.15 -14.92
N LEU A 67 9.66 4.73 -13.68
CA LEU A 67 9.29 5.50 -12.49
C LEU A 67 9.90 6.90 -12.54
N THR A 68 11.20 6.99 -12.83
CA THR A 68 11.91 8.26 -12.99
C THR A 68 11.30 9.14 -14.07
N ALA A 69 10.88 8.56 -15.20
CA ALA A 69 10.25 9.29 -16.29
C ALA A 69 8.84 9.80 -15.93
N GLU A 70 8.04 8.97 -15.25
CA GLU A 70 6.71 9.37 -14.75
C GLU A 70 6.82 10.49 -13.70
N GLU A 71 7.81 10.41 -12.81
CA GLU A 71 8.06 11.38 -11.75
C GLU A 71 8.64 12.73 -12.23
N ALA A 72 9.21 12.79 -13.43
CA ALA A 72 9.85 14.02 -13.94
C ALA A 72 8.89 15.22 -14.06
N GLY A 73 7.59 14.96 -14.26
CA GLY A 73 6.55 15.99 -14.33
C GLY A 73 5.54 15.94 -13.18
N ALA A 74 5.72 15.04 -12.22
CA ALA A 74 4.78 14.87 -11.12
C ALA A 74 4.95 15.98 -10.06
N GLN A 75 3.82 16.41 -9.49
CA GLN A 75 3.78 17.31 -8.34
C GLN A 75 4.37 16.60 -7.13
N ASP A 76 5.19 17.31 -6.37
CA ASP A 76 5.76 16.79 -5.13
C ASP A 76 4.85 17.16 -3.95
N TRP A 77 4.08 16.18 -3.47
CA TRP A 77 3.14 16.35 -2.37
C TRP A 77 3.78 16.72 -1.04
N MET A 78 5.08 16.46 -0.88
CA MET A 78 5.83 16.91 0.30
C MET A 78 6.07 18.42 0.31
N VAL A 79 5.91 19.08 -0.84
CA VAL A 79 6.20 20.51 -1.02
C VAL A 79 4.95 21.29 -1.42
N GLU A 80 4.11 20.71 -2.29
CA GLU A 80 2.96 21.37 -2.92
C GLU A 80 1.72 20.53 -2.67
N HIS A 81 1.13 20.63 -1.49
CA HIS A 81 -0.07 19.90 -1.11
C HIS A 81 -1.25 20.87 -0.98
N ASN A 82 -2.39 20.51 -1.57
CA ASN A 82 -3.67 21.19 -1.41
C ASN A 82 -4.66 20.24 -0.73
N GLU A 83 -5.17 20.62 0.42
CA GLU A 83 -6.20 19.84 1.15
C GLU A 83 -7.47 19.58 0.31
N GLU A 84 -7.76 20.43 -0.68
CA GLU A 84 -8.93 20.29 -1.59
C GLU A 84 -8.75 19.14 -2.61
N ASP A 85 -7.52 18.65 -2.80
CA ASP A 85 -7.18 17.58 -3.75
C ASP A 85 -7.06 16.21 -3.06
N GLU A 86 -7.35 16.10 -1.75
CA GLU A 86 -7.23 14.87 -0.94
C GLU A 86 -8.39 13.90 -1.16
N ASP A 87 -8.37 13.19 -2.26
CA ASP A 87 -9.31 12.09 -2.53
C ASP A 87 -8.77 10.72 -2.06
N ALA A 88 -7.47 10.63 -1.79
CA ALA A 88 -6.81 9.46 -1.23
C ALA A 88 -5.72 9.84 -0.21
N MET A 89 -5.74 9.22 0.95
CA MET A 89 -4.72 9.38 1.97
C MET A 89 -3.43 8.68 1.55
N TRP A 90 -2.34 9.44 1.50
CA TRP A 90 -1.04 8.96 1.10
C TRP A 90 0.02 9.30 2.14
N PHE A 91 0.93 8.38 2.38
CA PHE A 91 2.04 8.54 3.32
C PHE A 91 3.38 8.38 2.61
N LYS A 92 4.25 9.37 2.72
CA LYS A 92 5.63 9.27 2.26
C LYS A 92 6.37 8.20 3.06
N GLN A 93 7.02 7.28 2.37
CA GLN A 93 7.92 6.32 3.01
C GLN A 93 9.20 7.02 3.46
N THR A 94 9.48 6.97 4.76
CA THR A 94 10.68 7.52 5.39
C THR A 94 11.49 6.45 6.13
N ILE A 95 11.02 5.20 6.11
CA ILE A 95 11.66 4.06 6.75
C ILE A 95 12.12 3.08 5.65
N ASN A 96 13.42 2.78 5.61
CA ASN A 96 13.97 1.82 4.65
C ASN A 96 13.35 0.43 4.83
N ASN A 97 13.12 -0.28 3.72
CA ASN A 97 12.52 -1.62 3.67
C ASN A 97 11.13 -1.77 4.31
N ALA A 98 10.42 -0.65 4.53
CA ALA A 98 9.07 -0.65 5.10
C ALA A 98 7.96 -0.55 4.05
N CYS A 99 8.25 -0.73 2.75
CA CYS A 99 7.26 -0.60 1.67
C CYS A 99 6.02 -1.49 1.89
N GLY A 100 6.18 -2.70 2.43
CA GLY A 100 5.07 -3.56 2.81
C GLY A 100 4.18 -2.96 3.91
N LEU A 101 4.77 -2.28 4.92
CA LEU A 101 3.99 -1.55 5.93
C LEU A 101 3.21 -0.39 5.28
N TYR A 102 3.88 0.43 4.46
CA TYR A 102 3.22 1.56 3.81
C TYR A 102 2.10 1.11 2.87
N ALA A 103 2.28 0.02 2.13
CA ALA A 103 1.21 -0.56 1.31
C ALA A 103 0.00 -0.99 2.16
N ILE A 104 0.22 -1.61 3.32
CA ILE A 104 -0.85 -1.96 4.27
C ILE A 104 -1.53 -0.71 4.83
N LEU A 105 -0.77 0.30 5.25
CA LEU A 105 -1.33 1.56 5.75
C LEU A 105 -2.18 2.24 4.69
N HIS A 106 -1.71 2.32 3.45
CA HIS A 106 -2.47 2.87 2.32
C HIS A 106 -3.76 2.07 2.07
N ALA A 107 -3.70 0.74 2.10
CA ALA A 107 -4.86 -0.12 1.88
C ALA A 107 -5.94 0.08 2.97
N LEU A 108 -5.53 0.25 4.24
CA LEU A 108 -6.44 0.39 5.37
C LEU A 108 -6.93 1.82 5.59
N ALA A 109 -6.15 2.83 5.20
CA ALA A 109 -6.49 4.25 5.40
C ALA A 109 -7.46 4.79 4.34
N ASN A 110 -7.73 4.04 3.28
CA ASN A 110 -8.50 4.48 2.13
C ASN A 110 -9.74 3.63 1.86
N GLY A 111 -10.61 4.16 1.00
CA GLY A 111 -11.81 3.47 0.57
C GLY A 111 -12.70 3.11 1.75
N ARG A 112 -13.44 2.00 1.60
CA ARG A 112 -14.27 1.44 2.67
C ARG A 112 -13.46 0.73 3.75
N ALA A 113 -12.20 0.37 3.51
CA ALA A 113 -11.41 -0.37 4.50
C ALA A 113 -11.25 0.40 5.80
N LYS A 114 -11.10 1.74 5.73
CA LYS A 114 -11.00 2.60 6.92
C LYS A 114 -12.22 2.55 7.83
N ASP A 115 -13.42 2.31 7.28
CA ASP A 115 -14.68 2.28 8.04
C ASP A 115 -14.77 1.05 8.96
N PHE A 116 -13.98 0.03 8.72
CA PHE A 116 -13.92 -1.18 9.55
C PHE A 116 -12.93 -1.08 10.71
N LEU A 117 -12.06 -0.07 10.73
CA LEU A 117 -11.09 0.07 11.81
C LEU A 117 -11.79 0.26 13.15
N ARG A 118 -11.31 -0.46 14.15
CA ARG A 118 -11.86 -0.37 15.51
C ARG A 118 -11.55 1.00 16.11
N PRO A 119 -12.57 1.75 16.60
CA PRO A 119 -12.35 3.02 17.27
C PRO A 119 -11.33 2.93 18.40
N GLY A 120 -10.38 3.86 18.45
CA GLY A 120 -9.30 3.88 19.44
C GLY A 120 -8.21 2.83 19.22
N SER A 121 -8.23 2.12 18.09
CA SER A 121 -7.13 1.24 17.69
C SER A 121 -5.87 2.01 17.30
N LEU A 122 -4.76 1.32 17.14
CA LEU A 122 -3.49 1.94 16.79
C LEU A 122 -3.60 2.76 15.50
N LEU A 123 -4.13 2.18 14.43
CA LEU A 123 -4.26 2.88 13.16
C LEU A 123 -5.32 3.97 13.21
N ASP A 124 -6.47 3.75 13.84
CA ASP A 124 -7.51 4.77 14.01
C ASP A 124 -6.96 6.02 14.72
N ASN A 125 -6.17 5.84 15.78
CA ASN A 125 -5.49 6.93 16.47
C ASN A 125 -4.45 7.63 15.58
N LEU A 126 -3.63 6.86 14.85
CA LEU A 126 -2.64 7.42 13.93
C LEU A 126 -3.31 8.23 12.81
N LEU A 127 -4.37 7.72 12.20
CA LEU A 127 -5.14 8.44 11.17
C LEU A 127 -5.73 9.73 11.73
N SER A 128 -6.29 9.68 12.93
CA SER A 128 -6.84 10.88 13.60
C SER A 128 -5.79 11.95 13.88
N ILE A 129 -4.55 11.52 14.20
CA ILE A 129 -3.43 12.43 14.45
C ILE A 129 -2.89 13.00 13.14
N THR A 130 -2.76 12.19 12.10
CA THR A 130 -2.14 12.58 10.83
C THR A 130 -3.08 13.31 9.89
N ALA A 131 -4.40 13.14 10.01
CA ALA A 131 -5.38 13.79 9.14
C ALA A 131 -5.27 15.33 9.04
N PRO A 132 -4.98 16.09 10.12
CA PRO A 132 -4.79 17.54 10.02
C PRO A 132 -3.36 17.96 9.67
N MET A 133 -2.45 17.03 9.39
CA MET A 133 -1.04 17.29 9.15
C MET A 133 -0.74 17.38 7.65
N ASP A 134 0.24 18.21 7.29
CA ASP A 134 0.79 18.11 5.95
C ASP A 134 1.53 16.77 5.74
N PRO A 135 1.78 16.33 4.50
CA PRO A 135 2.39 15.02 4.22
C PRO A 135 3.75 14.81 4.89
N ALA A 136 4.55 15.87 5.06
CA ALA A 136 5.85 15.77 5.73
C ALA A 136 5.70 15.53 7.24
N GLN A 137 4.77 16.23 7.87
CA GLN A 137 4.45 16.04 9.29
C GLN A 137 3.84 14.66 9.54
N ALA A 138 2.93 14.20 8.67
CA ALA A 138 2.33 12.88 8.75
C ALA A 138 3.38 11.76 8.64
N ALA A 139 4.32 11.88 7.68
CA ALA A 139 5.42 10.94 7.53
C ALA A 139 6.30 10.87 8.79
N MET A 140 6.64 12.03 9.37
CA MET A 140 7.41 12.09 10.62
C MET A 140 6.64 11.49 11.81
N ALA A 141 5.33 11.71 11.89
CA ALA A 141 4.50 11.14 12.96
C ALA A 141 4.46 9.61 12.90
N LEU A 142 4.33 9.04 11.69
CA LEU A 142 4.41 7.59 11.48
C LEU A 142 5.79 7.04 11.85
N GLU A 143 6.87 7.68 11.38
CA GLU A 143 8.25 7.28 11.68
C GLU A 143 8.55 7.32 13.18
N ALA A 144 7.99 8.29 13.91
CA ALA A 144 8.17 8.47 15.35
C ALA A 144 7.29 7.52 16.20
N SER A 145 6.30 6.84 15.62
CA SER A 145 5.38 5.98 16.36
C SER A 145 6.06 4.70 16.84
N THR A 146 6.41 4.66 18.11
CA THR A 146 6.97 3.46 18.75
C THR A 146 5.97 2.31 18.79
N GLU A 147 4.68 2.60 18.88
CA GLU A 147 3.63 1.58 18.89
C GLU A 147 3.51 0.90 17.52
N LEU A 148 3.58 1.68 16.43
CA LEU A 148 3.61 1.15 15.07
C LEU A 148 4.88 0.31 14.83
N GLU A 149 6.05 0.80 15.26
CA GLU A 149 7.32 0.09 15.17
C GLU A 149 7.29 -1.24 15.91
N ASN A 150 6.75 -1.27 17.15
CA ASN A 150 6.62 -2.49 17.94
C ASN A 150 5.65 -3.49 17.30
N ALA A 151 4.49 -3.03 16.82
CA ALA A 151 3.54 -3.89 16.11
C ALA A 151 4.20 -4.53 14.88
N TYR A 152 4.83 -3.72 14.04
CA TYR A 152 5.53 -4.18 12.85
C TYR A 152 6.65 -5.17 13.17
N SER A 153 7.56 -4.82 14.07
CA SER A 153 8.73 -5.63 14.38
C SER A 153 8.37 -7.00 14.98
N SER A 154 7.24 -7.08 15.68
CA SER A 154 6.73 -8.34 16.22
C SER A 154 6.25 -9.32 15.15
N ILE A 155 5.92 -8.82 13.95
CA ILE A 155 5.37 -9.59 12.84
C ILE A 155 6.42 -9.83 11.75
N ALA A 156 7.27 -8.86 11.46
CA ALA A 156 8.24 -8.93 10.35
C ALA A 156 9.20 -10.14 10.42
N ILE A 157 9.39 -10.72 11.61
CA ILE A 157 10.24 -11.90 11.81
C ILE A 157 9.49 -13.23 11.69
N LYS A 158 8.17 -13.22 11.42
CA LYS A 158 7.32 -14.43 11.44
C LYS A 158 7.17 -15.13 10.09
N GLY A 159 7.76 -14.61 9.02
CA GLY A 159 7.69 -15.21 7.70
C GLY A 159 8.34 -16.60 7.62
N GLU A 160 8.03 -17.35 6.57
CA GLU A 160 8.62 -18.66 6.29
C GLU A 160 10.00 -18.56 5.62
N THR A 161 10.26 -17.44 4.93
CA THR A 161 11.56 -17.13 4.33
C THR A 161 12.51 -16.54 5.36
N ALA A 162 13.79 -16.85 5.24
CA ALA A 162 14.79 -16.26 6.11
C ALA A 162 14.83 -14.74 5.91
N ALA A 163 14.56 -13.99 6.99
CA ALA A 163 14.70 -12.56 6.97
C ALA A 163 16.16 -12.16 6.62
N PRO A 164 16.38 -11.00 5.99
CA PRO A 164 17.71 -10.45 5.81
C PRO A 164 18.49 -10.38 7.12
N SER A 165 19.80 -10.48 7.04
CA SER A 165 20.68 -10.44 8.23
C SER A 165 20.69 -9.06 8.90
N SER A 166 20.42 -8.02 8.13
CA SER A 166 20.27 -6.64 8.57
C SER A 166 19.02 -6.01 7.95
N ALA A 167 18.37 -5.13 8.69
CA ALA A 167 17.29 -4.29 8.16
C ALA A 167 17.77 -3.28 7.09
N GLU A 168 19.08 -3.09 6.98
CA GLU A 168 19.71 -2.22 5.98
C GLU A 168 20.06 -2.95 4.67
N ASP A 169 19.95 -4.30 4.64
CA ASP A 169 20.21 -5.08 3.44
C ASP A 169 19.21 -4.67 2.33
N GLU A 170 19.71 -4.50 1.10
CA GLU A 170 18.85 -4.20 -0.04
C GLU A 170 17.94 -5.40 -0.37
N VAL A 171 16.70 -5.11 -0.75
CA VAL A 171 15.75 -6.11 -1.22
C VAL A 171 15.28 -5.76 -2.62
N ASP A 172 15.18 -6.79 -3.46
CA ASP A 172 14.85 -6.65 -4.89
C ASP A 172 13.34 -6.54 -5.17
N PHE A 173 12.52 -6.37 -4.12
CA PHE A 173 11.06 -6.31 -4.25
C PHE A 173 10.49 -5.05 -3.64
N HIS A 174 9.46 -4.52 -4.29
CA HIS A 174 8.75 -3.33 -3.85
C HIS A 174 7.24 -3.60 -3.74
N TYR A 175 6.58 -2.89 -2.82
CA TYR A 175 5.16 -3.03 -2.52
C TYR A 175 4.45 -1.71 -2.83
N ILE A 176 3.36 -1.80 -3.58
CA ILE A 176 2.45 -0.69 -3.82
C ILE A 176 1.02 -1.11 -3.56
N SER A 177 0.15 -0.14 -3.31
CA SER A 177 -1.26 -0.37 -3.04
C SER A 177 -2.13 0.29 -4.10
N PHE A 178 -3.22 -0.37 -4.47
CA PHE A 178 -4.29 0.21 -5.29
C PHE A 178 -5.54 0.31 -4.45
N VAL A 179 -6.10 1.49 -4.38
CA VAL A 179 -7.31 1.80 -3.62
C VAL A 179 -8.28 2.60 -4.46
N LYS A 180 -9.56 2.55 -4.12
CA LYS A 180 -10.58 3.32 -4.82
C LYS A 180 -11.22 4.31 -3.87
N SER A 181 -11.35 5.57 -4.31
CA SER A 181 -12.13 6.56 -3.59
C SER A 181 -13.63 6.25 -3.70
N PRO A 182 -14.33 6.16 -2.58
CA PRO A 182 -15.78 5.98 -2.60
C PRO A 182 -16.53 7.24 -3.05
N ASP A 183 -15.90 8.42 -2.90
CA ASP A 183 -16.53 9.70 -3.20
C ASP A 183 -16.51 10.00 -4.69
N THR A 184 -15.36 9.84 -5.34
CA THR A 184 -15.16 10.16 -6.76
C THR A 184 -15.17 8.92 -7.66
N GLY A 185 -14.85 7.74 -7.12
CA GLY A 185 -14.68 6.51 -7.88
C GLY A 185 -13.32 6.38 -8.56
N HIS A 186 -12.40 7.33 -8.34
CA HIS A 186 -11.05 7.26 -8.87
C HIS A 186 -10.26 6.11 -8.24
N LEU A 187 -9.48 5.43 -9.07
CA LEU A 187 -8.51 4.44 -8.66
C LEU A 187 -7.16 5.12 -8.46
N TYR A 188 -6.60 4.95 -7.29
CA TYR A 188 -5.28 5.47 -6.93
C TYR A 188 -4.26 4.35 -6.79
N GLU A 189 -3.09 4.56 -7.36
CA GLU A 189 -1.87 3.83 -7.05
C GLU A 189 -1.13 4.60 -5.96
N LEU A 190 -0.90 3.94 -4.83
CA LEU A 190 -0.26 4.52 -3.66
C LEU A 190 1.06 3.80 -3.39
N ASP A 191 2.14 4.53 -3.59
CA ASP A 191 3.52 4.10 -3.39
C ASP A 191 4.22 5.13 -2.50
N GLY A 192 4.71 4.70 -1.36
CA GLY A 192 5.39 5.58 -0.42
C GLY A 192 6.70 6.17 -0.94
N ASP A 193 7.31 5.56 -1.95
CA ASP A 193 8.56 6.05 -2.55
C ASP A 193 8.30 7.15 -3.60
N ARG A 194 7.08 7.25 -4.13
CA ARG A 194 6.70 8.28 -5.10
C ARG A 194 6.62 9.68 -4.47
N LYS A 195 6.44 10.69 -5.31
CA LYS A 195 6.21 12.08 -4.91
C LYS A 195 4.81 12.34 -4.36
N GLY A 196 3.87 11.42 -4.60
CA GLY A 196 2.47 11.52 -4.18
C GLY A 196 1.64 10.37 -4.74
N PRO A 197 0.31 10.37 -4.48
CA PRO A 197 -0.61 9.41 -5.08
C PRO A 197 -0.67 9.59 -6.59
N VAL A 198 -0.86 8.49 -7.31
CA VAL A 198 -1.03 8.51 -8.76
C VAL A 198 -2.48 8.17 -9.10
N ASP A 199 -3.20 9.14 -9.63
CA ASP A 199 -4.56 8.95 -10.11
C ASP A 199 -4.54 8.13 -11.41
N ARG A 200 -5.22 6.97 -11.39
CA ARG A 200 -5.40 6.06 -12.53
C ARG A 200 -6.77 6.22 -13.20
N GLY A 201 -7.50 7.28 -12.84
CA GLY A 201 -8.81 7.62 -13.39
C GLY A 201 -9.98 6.85 -12.78
N VAL A 202 -11.14 6.92 -13.42
CA VAL A 202 -12.37 6.22 -13.02
C VAL A 202 -12.55 4.99 -13.89
N PRO A 203 -12.04 3.83 -13.50
CA PRO A 203 -12.10 2.63 -14.33
C PRO A 203 -13.51 2.05 -14.42
N ASP A 204 -14.36 2.27 -13.43
CA ASP A 204 -15.71 1.71 -13.37
C ASP A 204 -16.70 2.68 -12.73
N GLU A 205 -17.58 3.28 -13.54
CA GLU A 205 -18.60 4.23 -13.06
C GLU A 205 -19.74 3.55 -12.30
N GLU A 206 -19.98 2.25 -12.52
CA GLU A 206 -21.07 1.50 -11.90
C GLU A 206 -20.68 0.94 -10.52
N GLN A 207 -19.39 0.63 -10.30
CA GLN A 207 -18.86 0.12 -9.04
C GLN A 207 -17.96 1.17 -8.37
N ARG A 208 -18.55 2.06 -7.59
CA ARG A 208 -17.80 3.14 -6.93
C ARG A 208 -17.06 2.72 -5.66
N VAL A 209 -17.40 1.60 -5.07
CA VAL A 209 -16.98 1.27 -3.70
C VAL A 209 -15.89 0.20 -3.66
N ASP A 210 -16.06 -0.88 -4.42
CA ASP A 210 -15.11 -1.99 -4.46
C ASP A 210 -14.29 -1.95 -5.76
N LEU A 211 -13.12 -2.61 -5.77
CA LEU A 211 -12.33 -2.74 -6.98
C LEU A 211 -12.98 -3.78 -7.91
N GLY A 212 -13.66 -3.29 -8.95
CA GLY A 212 -14.27 -4.13 -9.97
C GLY A 212 -13.29 -4.56 -11.06
N GLN A 213 -13.80 -5.31 -12.05
CA GLN A 213 -13.00 -5.89 -13.14
C GLN A 213 -12.13 -4.85 -13.87
N LYS A 214 -12.64 -3.64 -14.10
CA LYS A 214 -11.89 -2.59 -14.78
C LYS A 214 -10.72 -2.05 -13.94
N SER A 215 -10.85 -2.01 -12.60
CA SER A 215 -9.73 -1.70 -11.70
C SER A 215 -8.64 -2.78 -11.80
N LEU A 216 -9.05 -4.05 -11.86
CA LEU A 216 -8.13 -5.16 -12.05
C LEU A 216 -7.44 -5.10 -13.43
N ASP A 217 -8.11 -4.58 -14.46
CA ASP A 217 -7.50 -4.38 -15.79
C ASP A 217 -6.39 -3.32 -15.76
N VAL A 218 -6.53 -2.27 -14.93
CA VAL A 218 -5.46 -1.29 -14.71
C VAL A 218 -4.25 -1.96 -14.05
N VAL A 219 -4.47 -2.77 -13.03
CA VAL A 219 -3.40 -3.53 -12.36
C VAL A 219 -2.73 -4.52 -13.33
N ARG A 220 -3.54 -5.22 -14.14
CA ARG A 220 -3.02 -6.11 -15.19
C ARG A 220 -2.12 -5.36 -16.19
N GLN A 221 -2.54 -4.17 -16.64
CA GLN A 221 -1.72 -3.34 -17.51
C GLN A 221 -0.42 -2.88 -16.83
N PHE A 222 -0.47 -2.55 -15.55
CA PHE A 222 0.72 -2.20 -14.78
C PHE A 222 1.71 -3.38 -14.75
N ILE A 223 1.24 -4.59 -14.45
CA ILE A 223 2.05 -5.82 -14.46
C ILE A 223 2.65 -6.07 -15.84
N ALA A 224 1.84 -5.97 -16.90
CA ALA A 224 2.30 -6.19 -18.27
C ALA A 224 3.42 -5.22 -18.71
N GLN A 225 3.49 -4.03 -18.14
CA GLN A 225 4.56 -3.07 -18.40
C GLN A 225 5.91 -3.47 -17.75
N GLY A 226 5.90 -4.41 -16.81
CA GLY A 226 7.10 -5.01 -16.22
C GLY A 226 7.85 -5.99 -17.13
N GLY A 227 7.33 -6.25 -18.35
CA GLY A 227 7.94 -7.14 -19.34
C GLY A 227 7.80 -8.62 -18.97
N ASP A 228 8.81 -9.42 -19.34
CA ASP A 228 8.81 -10.88 -19.13
C ASP A 228 9.13 -11.30 -17.68
N ASN A 229 9.16 -10.37 -16.75
CA ASN A 229 9.40 -10.68 -15.35
C ASN A 229 8.16 -11.29 -14.71
N ILE A 230 8.30 -12.50 -14.19
CA ILE A 230 7.22 -13.29 -13.56
C ILE A 230 7.21 -13.20 -12.03
N GLY A 231 8.09 -12.40 -11.44
CA GLY A 231 8.25 -12.28 -9.98
C GLY A 231 7.20 -11.39 -9.30
N PHE A 232 5.97 -11.34 -9.83
CA PHE A 232 4.87 -10.58 -9.22
C PHE A 232 4.09 -11.45 -8.23
N SER A 233 3.66 -10.83 -7.12
CA SER A 233 2.65 -11.35 -6.22
C SER A 233 1.56 -10.29 -6.04
N LEU A 234 0.33 -10.71 -5.89
CA LEU A 234 -0.81 -9.82 -5.70
C LEU A 234 -1.68 -10.33 -4.55
N MET A 235 -1.95 -9.47 -3.59
CA MET A 235 -2.87 -9.74 -2.50
C MET A 235 -4.06 -8.78 -2.55
N ALA A 236 -5.25 -9.27 -2.24
CA ALA A 236 -6.45 -8.48 -2.08
C ALA A 236 -6.82 -8.32 -0.61
N LEU A 237 -7.10 -7.10 -0.17
CA LEU A 237 -7.81 -6.85 1.07
C LEU A 237 -9.30 -7.05 0.81
N VAL A 238 -9.93 -7.99 1.51
CA VAL A 238 -11.31 -8.40 1.30
C VAL A 238 -12.16 -8.28 2.56
N GLU A 239 -13.46 -8.04 2.36
CA GLU A 239 -14.47 -8.15 3.41
C GLU A 239 -15.04 -9.58 3.40
N LYS A 240 -14.78 -10.33 4.48
CA LYS A 240 -15.38 -11.65 4.71
C LYS A 240 -16.75 -11.54 5.36
N ALA A 241 -17.65 -12.43 4.95
CA ALA A 241 -18.99 -12.54 5.49
C ALA A 241 -19.00 -13.06 6.95
#